data_af88e242d01ee494a23b25379f60b869
#
_entry.id   af88e242d01ee494a23b25379f60b869
#
_cell.length_a   1.000
_cell.length_b   1.000
_cell.length_c   1.000
_cell.angle_alpha   90.00
_cell.angle_beta   90.00
_cell.angle_gamma   90.00
#
_symmetry.space_group_name_H-M   'P 1'
#
loop_
_entity.id
_entity.type
_entity.pdbx_description
1 polymer ?
#
loop_
_entity_poly.entity_id
_entity_poly.type
_entity_poly.pdbx_seq_one_letter_code
_entity_poly.pdbx_strand_id
1 'polypeptide(L)'
;MFLSTQLTRRNLHVRVVALAALIILLLVSGTAAPQNDDPGEHPPKLLNYSKMTTQQLVDEGEKIIFGGPGKAKVQGAIGRGQCPLCHATLGMPHGQLGERALNLFGATKRASERLKDPRYHIGKPQERDTVQKESFPGAGTATTPLEYIAETFMCPSCYVVAGYGVRGTDDKESPEPNVTKPPISLKIDDLVAITTWLYVHDGQRPPSPAKIVKAFERFMTPWDWKYVTTIDPPTPKPLPGYVVLLATGEKPVEEIFRRALCVACHVIPGIPGTFGTIGPALTMKSTAPLRLKDPLYKGKATTIREFIAESILYPSVYVTGYPDNIMVKNYGYKLDALALDKMVDYLAEVEEGKAPPPIK
;
A
#
# COMPACT_ATOMS: atom_id res chain seq x y z
N MET A 1 -35.42 -30.48 -65.45
CA MET A 1 -35.31 -30.93 -64.08
C MET A 1 -33.88 -30.66 -63.51
N PHE A 2 -33.36 -29.45 -63.71
CA PHE A 2 -31.96 -29.14 -63.34
C PHE A 2 -31.77 -27.72 -62.69
N LEU A 3 -32.82 -27.06 -62.22
CA LEU A 3 -32.75 -25.68 -61.66
C LEU A 3 -33.00 -25.56 -60.15
N SER A 4 -33.26 -26.67 -59.44
CA SER A 4 -33.66 -26.65 -58.03
C SER A 4 -32.50 -26.89 -57.05
N THR A 5 -31.36 -27.41 -57.49
CA THR A 5 -30.24 -27.82 -56.62
C THR A 5 -29.19 -26.72 -56.39
N GLN A 6 -29.18 -25.66 -57.20
CA GLN A 6 -28.20 -24.55 -57.06
C GLN A 6 -28.63 -23.51 -56.00
N LEU A 7 -29.92 -23.32 -55.75
CA LEU A 7 -30.41 -22.36 -54.79
C LEU A 7 -30.20 -22.81 -53.34
N THR A 8 -30.24 -24.09 -53.05
CA THR A 8 -30.06 -24.63 -51.69
C THR A 8 -28.61 -24.56 -51.21
N ARG A 9 -27.64 -24.72 -52.11
CA ARG A 9 -26.20 -24.59 -51.73
C ARG A 9 -25.80 -23.17 -51.44
N ARG A 10 -26.31 -22.17 -52.12
CA ARG A 10 -25.99 -20.75 -51.91
C ARG A 10 -26.51 -20.24 -50.56
N ASN A 11 -27.70 -20.70 -50.15
CA ASN A 11 -28.28 -20.32 -48.86
C ASN A 11 -27.59 -20.99 -47.68
N LEU A 12 -27.00 -22.20 -47.88
CA LEU A 12 -26.24 -22.89 -46.84
C LEU A 12 -24.88 -22.20 -46.55
N HIS A 13 -24.17 -21.74 -47.61
CA HIS A 13 -22.92 -21.03 -47.47
C HIS A 13 -23.08 -19.66 -46.78
N VAL A 14 -24.14 -18.92 -47.12
CA VAL A 14 -24.44 -17.62 -46.46
C VAL A 14 -24.79 -17.83 -44.99
N ARG A 15 -25.52 -18.87 -44.63
CA ARG A 15 -25.85 -19.17 -43.23
C ARG A 15 -24.64 -19.66 -42.43
N VAL A 16 -23.74 -20.44 -43.00
CA VAL A 16 -22.51 -20.88 -42.35
C VAL A 16 -21.54 -19.73 -42.14
N VAL A 17 -21.38 -18.82 -43.10
CA VAL A 17 -20.55 -17.64 -43.00
C VAL A 17 -21.11 -16.64 -41.94
N ALA A 18 -22.45 -16.48 -41.91
CA ALA A 18 -23.11 -15.63 -40.91
C ALA A 18 -22.99 -16.22 -39.49
N LEU A 19 -23.09 -17.53 -39.34
CA LEU A 19 -22.89 -18.21 -38.04
C LEU A 19 -21.42 -18.14 -37.57
N ALA A 20 -20.46 -18.30 -38.46
CA ALA A 20 -19.04 -18.17 -38.17
C ALA A 20 -18.67 -16.73 -37.79
N ALA A 21 -19.23 -15.71 -38.45
CA ALA A 21 -19.04 -14.31 -38.10
C ALA A 21 -19.66 -13.99 -36.74
N LEU A 22 -20.80 -14.57 -36.38
CA LEU A 22 -21.44 -14.37 -35.07
C LEU A 22 -20.64 -15.04 -33.94
N ILE A 23 -20.06 -16.21 -34.18
CA ILE A 23 -19.19 -16.91 -33.22
C ILE A 23 -17.87 -16.16 -33.02
N ILE A 24 -17.30 -15.58 -34.08
CA ILE A 24 -16.09 -14.75 -33.99
C ILE A 24 -16.39 -13.45 -33.22
N LEU A 25 -17.58 -12.85 -33.42
CA LEU A 25 -17.98 -11.67 -32.64
C LEU A 25 -18.20 -11.97 -31.14
N LEU A 26 -18.64 -13.19 -30.80
CA LEU A 26 -18.81 -13.63 -29.41
C LEU A 26 -17.49 -14.04 -28.74
N LEU A 27 -16.47 -14.40 -29.52
CA LEU A 27 -15.15 -14.75 -29.01
C LEU A 27 -14.23 -13.50 -28.82
N VAL A 28 -14.60 -12.34 -29.39
CA VAL A 28 -13.93 -11.06 -29.21
C VAL A 28 -14.59 -10.23 -28.09
N SER A 29 -15.60 -10.76 -27.42
CA SER A 29 -15.99 -10.27 -26.10
C SER A 29 -14.82 -10.54 -25.16
N GLY A 30 -13.75 -9.75 -25.33
CA GLY A 30 -12.61 -9.76 -24.46
C GLY A 30 -13.14 -9.71 -23.04
N THR A 31 -12.86 -10.73 -22.26
CA THR A 31 -12.86 -10.60 -20.81
C THR A 31 -12.03 -9.36 -20.53
N ALA A 32 -12.68 -8.26 -20.20
CA ALA A 32 -12.00 -7.13 -19.60
C ALA A 32 -11.12 -7.76 -18.52
N ALA A 33 -9.81 -7.61 -18.64
CA ALA A 33 -8.91 -7.99 -17.57
C ALA A 33 -9.52 -7.39 -16.31
N PRO A 34 -9.61 -8.12 -15.19
CA PRO A 34 -10.11 -7.54 -13.96
C PRO A 34 -9.34 -6.26 -13.76
N GLN A 35 -10.03 -5.13 -13.70
CA GLN A 35 -9.43 -3.89 -13.24
C GLN A 35 -8.89 -4.23 -11.87
N ASN A 36 -7.57 -4.39 -11.79
CA ASN A 36 -6.91 -4.60 -10.52
C ASN A 36 -7.14 -3.32 -9.74
N ASP A 37 -8.09 -3.37 -8.81
CA ASP A 37 -8.30 -2.29 -7.87
C ASP A 37 -6.95 -1.98 -7.23
N ASP A 38 -6.46 -0.76 -7.40
CA ASP A 38 -5.25 -0.29 -6.74
C ASP A 38 -5.47 -0.49 -5.23
N PRO A 39 -4.63 -1.27 -4.54
CA PRO A 39 -4.78 -1.48 -3.10
C PRO A 39 -4.72 -0.17 -2.30
N GLY A 40 -4.30 0.92 -2.90
CA GLY A 40 -4.36 2.27 -2.35
C GLY A 40 -5.61 3.06 -2.78
N GLU A 41 -6.43 2.54 -3.69
CA GLU A 41 -7.69 3.18 -4.05
C GLU A 41 -8.74 3.01 -2.95
N HIS A 42 -9.56 4.03 -2.82
CA HIS A 42 -10.67 4.03 -1.87
C HIS A 42 -11.66 2.93 -2.20
N PRO A 43 -12.28 2.31 -1.18
CA PRO A 43 -13.41 1.44 -1.44
C PRO A 43 -14.47 2.22 -2.20
N PRO A 44 -15.14 1.61 -3.17
CA PRO A 44 -16.14 2.28 -4.01
C PRO A 44 -17.36 2.78 -3.20
N LYS A 45 -17.44 2.44 -1.92
CA LYS A 45 -18.51 2.85 -1.02
C LYS A 45 -18.03 2.79 0.42
N LEU A 46 -18.30 3.86 1.18
CA LEU A 46 -18.07 3.85 2.63
C LEU A 46 -18.97 2.83 3.32
N LEU A 47 -18.40 2.10 4.27
CA LEU A 47 -19.16 1.17 5.10
C LEU A 47 -20.08 1.93 6.05
N ASN A 48 -21.29 1.43 6.23
CA ASN A 48 -22.17 1.97 7.26
C ASN A 48 -21.85 1.32 8.62
N TYR A 49 -20.71 1.69 9.19
CA TYR A 49 -20.19 1.13 10.44
C TYR A 49 -21.18 1.24 11.61
N SER A 50 -22.10 2.20 11.58
CA SER A 50 -23.12 2.36 12.64
C SER A 50 -24.19 1.26 12.64
N LYS A 51 -24.31 0.53 11.52
CA LYS A 51 -25.23 -0.60 11.35
C LYS A 51 -24.54 -1.95 11.39
N MET A 52 -23.22 -1.97 11.50
CA MET A 52 -22.43 -3.21 11.51
C MET A 52 -22.35 -3.79 12.93
N THR A 53 -22.38 -5.11 13.01
CA THR A 53 -22.05 -5.83 14.24
C THR A 53 -20.54 -5.75 14.54
N THR A 54 -20.16 -6.00 15.78
CA THR A 54 -18.73 -6.08 16.15
C THR A 54 -17.98 -7.09 15.28
N GLN A 55 -18.58 -8.26 15.01
CA GLN A 55 -17.92 -9.27 14.18
C GLN A 55 -17.73 -8.80 12.74
N GLN A 56 -18.70 -8.15 12.14
CA GLN A 56 -18.57 -7.56 10.80
C GLN A 56 -17.47 -6.49 10.74
N LEU A 57 -17.32 -5.67 11.78
CA LEU A 57 -16.23 -4.70 11.88
C LEU A 57 -14.88 -5.39 12.04
N VAL A 58 -14.80 -6.48 12.80
CA VAL A 58 -13.57 -7.29 12.93
C VAL A 58 -13.19 -7.91 11.58
N ASP A 59 -14.12 -8.51 10.87
CA ASP A 59 -13.88 -9.14 9.57
C ASP A 59 -13.40 -8.11 8.53
N GLU A 60 -14.01 -6.94 8.54
CA GLU A 60 -13.57 -5.84 7.64
C GLU A 60 -12.20 -5.28 8.05
N GLY A 61 -11.94 -5.12 9.34
CA GLY A 61 -10.62 -4.72 9.85
C GLY A 61 -9.53 -5.71 9.44
N GLU A 62 -9.80 -7.01 9.55
CA GLU A 62 -8.88 -8.07 9.12
C GLU A 62 -8.64 -8.03 7.60
N LYS A 63 -9.68 -7.78 6.82
CA LYS A 63 -9.58 -7.61 5.37
C LYS A 63 -8.70 -6.41 5.00
N ILE A 64 -8.84 -5.29 5.69
CA ILE A 64 -8.01 -4.09 5.45
C ILE A 64 -6.56 -4.35 5.83
N ILE A 65 -6.30 -5.03 6.94
CA ILE A 65 -4.95 -5.32 7.43
C ILE A 65 -4.28 -6.42 6.61
N PHE A 66 -4.98 -7.54 6.34
CA PHE A 66 -4.41 -8.80 5.83
C PHE A 66 -5.01 -9.28 4.50
N GLY A 67 -5.97 -8.57 3.92
CA GLY A 67 -6.59 -8.93 2.64
C GLY A 67 -7.79 -9.88 2.74
N GLY A 68 -8.23 -10.26 3.94
CA GLY A 68 -9.46 -11.05 4.14
C GLY A 68 -9.58 -11.67 5.52
N PRO A 69 -10.81 -12.10 5.90
CA PRO A 69 -11.05 -12.80 7.14
C PRO A 69 -10.23 -14.10 7.24
N GLY A 70 -9.70 -14.40 8.42
CA GLY A 70 -8.86 -15.58 8.67
C GLY A 70 -7.42 -15.45 8.15
N LYS A 71 -7.05 -14.32 7.56
CA LYS A 71 -5.71 -14.10 6.99
C LYS A 71 -4.67 -13.62 8.00
N ALA A 72 -5.05 -13.20 9.19
CA ALA A 72 -4.11 -12.72 10.22
C ALA A 72 -3.02 -13.75 10.60
N LYS A 73 -3.26 -15.05 10.37
CA LYS A 73 -2.31 -16.14 10.62
C LYS A 73 -1.57 -16.61 9.35
N VAL A 74 -1.86 -16.01 8.21
CA VAL A 74 -1.26 -16.39 6.93
C VAL A 74 -0.01 -15.57 6.70
N GLN A 75 1.11 -16.26 6.56
CA GLN A 75 2.39 -15.60 6.27
C GLN A 75 2.30 -14.83 4.94
N GLY A 76 2.77 -13.58 4.95
CA GLY A 76 2.77 -12.73 3.76
C GLY A 76 1.41 -12.15 3.39
N ALA A 77 0.36 -12.38 4.20
CA ALA A 77 -0.94 -11.75 3.97
C ALA A 77 -0.86 -10.25 4.25
N ILE A 78 -1.20 -9.46 3.24
CA ILE A 78 -1.15 -7.99 3.30
C ILE A 78 -2.43 -7.46 2.64
N GLY A 79 -3.17 -6.65 3.39
CA GLY A 79 -4.32 -5.93 2.89
C GLY A 79 -3.96 -4.53 2.41
N ARG A 80 -4.97 -3.78 1.95
CA ARG A 80 -4.79 -2.43 1.43
C ARG A 80 -4.28 -1.42 2.48
N GLY A 81 -4.46 -1.70 3.78
CA GLY A 81 -3.90 -0.88 4.86
C GLY A 81 -2.40 -1.02 5.03
N GLN A 82 -1.78 -2.02 4.39
CA GLN A 82 -0.33 -2.28 4.33
C GLN A 82 0.34 -2.43 5.72
N CYS A 83 -0.44 -2.62 6.78
CA CYS A 83 0.07 -2.69 8.15
C CYS A 83 1.18 -3.74 8.36
N PRO A 84 1.08 -4.98 7.80
CA PRO A 84 2.12 -6.00 7.97
C PRO A 84 3.45 -5.70 7.29
N LEU A 85 3.55 -4.64 6.48
CA LEU A 85 4.84 -4.18 5.92
C LEU A 85 5.77 -3.60 6.99
N CYS A 86 5.19 -3.01 8.03
CA CYS A 86 5.93 -2.37 9.13
C CYS A 86 5.75 -3.11 10.46
N HIS A 87 4.58 -3.69 10.69
CA HIS A 87 4.20 -4.31 11.96
C HIS A 87 4.34 -5.82 11.94
N ALA A 88 4.96 -6.36 12.97
CA ALA A 88 4.88 -7.79 13.25
C ALA A 88 3.42 -8.18 13.60
N THR A 89 3.05 -9.41 13.29
CA THR A 89 1.71 -9.97 13.53
C THR A 89 1.79 -11.29 14.29
N LEU A 90 0.68 -11.75 14.83
CA LEU A 90 0.63 -12.96 15.66
C LEU A 90 1.10 -14.20 14.90
N GLY A 91 2.00 -14.98 15.50
CA GLY A 91 2.49 -16.24 14.94
C GLY A 91 3.57 -16.09 13.87
N MET A 92 3.96 -14.87 13.54
CA MET A 92 5.12 -14.63 12.69
C MET A 92 6.38 -14.52 13.57
N PRO A 93 7.44 -15.28 13.28
CA PRO A 93 8.72 -15.05 13.93
C PRO A 93 9.17 -13.61 13.70
N HIS A 94 9.79 -13.00 14.69
CA HIS A 94 10.50 -11.74 14.50
C HIS A 94 11.39 -11.86 13.26
N GLY A 95 11.24 -10.96 12.29
CA GLY A 95 12.12 -10.90 11.13
C GLY A 95 11.51 -11.23 9.76
N GLN A 96 10.24 -11.64 9.65
CA GLN A 96 9.68 -11.94 8.32
C GLN A 96 8.88 -10.80 7.70
N LEU A 97 8.21 -10.00 8.50
CA LEU A 97 7.48 -8.80 8.11
C LEU A 97 7.40 -7.91 9.35
N GLY A 98 7.80 -6.65 9.26
CA GLY A 98 7.47 -5.69 10.30
C GLY A 98 8.45 -5.57 11.48
N GLU A 99 9.74 -5.62 11.25
CA GLU A 99 10.74 -5.24 12.28
C GLU A 99 10.83 -3.71 12.50
N ARG A 100 10.10 -2.93 11.72
CA ARG A 100 10.18 -1.46 11.76
C ARG A 100 9.20 -0.83 12.72
N ALA A 101 8.20 -1.58 13.12
CA ALA A 101 7.18 -1.14 14.05
C ALA A 101 6.81 -2.26 15.02
N LEU A 102 6.18 -1.88 16.11
CA LEU A 102 5.77 -2.80 17.16
C LEU A 102 4.73 -3.80 16.63
N ASN A 103 4.68 -4.97 17.24
CA ASN A 103 3.64 -5.96 16.96
C ASN A 103 2.24 -5.34 17.11
N LEU A 104 1.35 -5.58 16.16
CA LEU A 104 -0.04 -5.12 16.22
C LEU A 104 -0.79 -5.72 17.43
N PHE A 105 -0.46 -6.97 17.80
CA PHE A 105 -1.05 -7.59 18.99
C PHE A 105 -0.50 -6.96 20.27
N GLY A 106 -1.40 -6.68 21.19
CA GLY A 106 -1.09 -5.96 22.43
C GLY A 106 -1.01 -4.44 22.25
N ALA A 107 -1.28 -3.91 21.06
CA ALA A 107 -1.20 -2.47 20.80
C ALA A 107 -2.12 -1.67 21.72
N THR A 108 -3.36 -2.12 21.92
CA THR A 108 -4.33 -1.45 22.79
C THR A 108 -3.97 -1.54 24.28
N LYS A 109 -3.32 -2.63 24.70
CA LYS A 109 -2.81 -2.79 26.07
C LYS A 109 -1.64 -1.88 26.34
N ARG A 110 -0.68 -1.85 25.41
CA ARG A 110 0.50 -0.97 25.51
C ARG A 110 0.17 0.52 25.47
N ALA A 111 -0.95 0.90 24.86
CA ALA A 111 -1.36 2.30 24.76
C ALA A 111 -1.41 3.00 26.13
N SER A 112 -1.93 2.31 27.17
CA SER A 112 -1.97 2.84 28.53
C SER A 112 -0.59 3.08 29.15
N GLU A 113 0.40 2.25 28.78
CA GLU A 113 1.78 2.37 29.26
C GLU A 113 2.51 3.49 28.50
N ARG A 114 2.25 3.62 27.20
CA ARG A 114 2.84 4.65 26.35
C ARG A 114 2.46 6.06 26.78
N LEU A 115 1.21 6.26 27.19
CA LEU A 115 0.73 7.52 27.73
C LEU A 115 1.47 7.97 29.01
N LYS A 116 2.13 7.04 29.72
CA LYS A 116 2.93 7.31 30.92
C LYS A 116 4.40 7.54 30.59
N ASP A 117 4.84 7.32 29.36
CA ASP A 117 6.24 7.59 28.98
C ASP A 117 6.53 9.09 29.09
N PRO A 118 7.55 9.51 29.84
CA PRO A 118 7.91 10.92 29.98
C PRO A 118 8.14 11.63 28.64
N ARG A 119 8.53 10.89 27.58
CA ARG A 119 8.76 11.45 26.24
C ARG A 119 7.48 11.73 25.49
N TYR A 120 6.33 11.21 25.92
CA TYR A 120 5.07 11.31 25.18
C TYR A 120 4.62 12.76 24.99
N HIS A 121 4.84 13.62 25.97
CA HIS A 121 4.42 15.04 25.95
C HIS A 121 5.57 16.02 25.67
N ILE A 122 6.79 15.53 25.45
CA ILE A 122 8.02 16.36 25.34
C ILE A 122 8.35 16.66 23.87
N GLY A 123 7.44 16.68 22.97
CA GLY A 123 7.79 17.03 21.61
C GLY A 123 7.59 18.51 21.36
N LYS A 124 8.62 19.24 20.95
CA LYS A 124 8.40 20.45 20.16
C LYS A 124 7.78 20.03 18.82
N PRO A 125 6.86 20.84 18.25
CA PRO A 125 6.44 20.63 16.87
C PRO A 125 7.69 20.50 16.02
N GLN A 126 7.93 19.31 15.46
CA GLN A 126 9.04 19.16 14.54
C GLN A 126 8.61 19.73 13.19
N GLU A 127 9.55 20.30 12.48
CA GLU A 127 9.39 20.53 11.05
C GLU A 127 9.22 19.16 10.42
N ARG A 128 7.98 18.84 10.13
CA ARG A 128 7.60 17.59 9.51
C ARG A 128 7.71 17.75 8.01
N ASP A 129 7.94 16.65 7.38
CA ASP A 129 7.77 16.53 5.93
C ASP A 129 6.40 17.12 5.53
N THR A 130 6.32 17.71 4.37
CA THR A 130 5.15 18.44 3.86
C THR A 130 3.86 17.62 3.90
N VAL A 131 3.96 16.29 3.80
CA VAL A 131 2.83 15.37 3.86
C VAL A 131 2.22 15.29 5.26
N GLN A 132 3.04 15.42 6.30
CA GLN A 132 2.59 15.32 7.69
C GLN A 132 2.22 16.67 8.31
N LYS A 133 2.70 17.78 7.75
CA LYS A 133 2.40 19.14 8.22
C LYS A 133 0.92 19.48 8.21
N GLU A 134 0.15 18.82 7.33
CA GLU A 134 -1.26 19.14 7.14
C GLU A 134 -2.19 18.40 8.10
N SER A 135 -1.72 17.32 8.77
CA SER A 135 -2.60 16.47 9.56
C SER A 135 -2.65 16.85 11.06
N PHE A 136 -1.52 17.00 11.70
CA PHE A 136 -1.45 17.34 13.12
C PHE A 136 -0.07 17.88 13.50
N PRO A 137 0.08 19.15 13.86
CA PRO A 137 1.39 19.81 14.00
C PRO A 137 2.06 19.66 15.36
N GLY A 138 1.60 18.78 16.24
CA GLY A 138 2.05 18.78 17.65
C GLY A 138 2.84 17.55 18.08
N ALA A 139 3.33 17.60 19.31
CA ALA A 139 3.73 16.44 20.09
C ALA A 139 2.51 15.60 20.48
N GLY A 140 2.71 14.38 20.99
CA GLY A 140 1.63 13.54 21.50
C GLY A 140 0.76 14.27 22.53
N THR A 141 -0.53 14.28 22.32
CA THR A 141 -1.53 14.98 23.16
C THR A 141 -2.69 14.09 23.56
N ALA A 142 -2.69 12.82 23.19
CA ALA A 142 -3.71 11.88 23.60
C ALA A 142 -3.73 11.72 25.13
N THR A 143 -4.93 11.61 25.69
CA THR A 143 -5.15 11.46 27.13
C THR A 143 -5.74 10.11 27.50
N THR A 144 -6.22 9.36 26.52
CA THR A 144 -6.79 8.02 26.71
C THR A 144 -6.12 7.01 25.75
N PRO A 145 -6.13 5.70 26.08
CA PRO A 145 -5.59 4.66 25.20
C PRO A 145 -6.20 4.68 23.80
N LEU A 146 -7.49 4.97 23.68
CA LEU A 146 -8.16 5.06 22.38
C LEU A 146 -7.66 6.26 21.57
N GLU A 147 -7.49 7.40 22.23
CA GLU A 147 -6.92 8.58 21.58
C GLU A 147 -5.47 8.36 21.17
N TYR A 148 -4.68 7.63 21.99
CA TYR A 148 -3.32 7.24 21.60
C TYR A 148 -3.30 6.43 20.30
N ILE A 149 -4.18 5.43 20.18
CA ILE A 149 -4.31 4.65 18.94
C ILE A 149 -4.69 5.57 17.75
N ALA A 150 -5.67 6.46 17.93
CA ALA A 150 -6.05 7.40 16.88
C ALA A 150 -4.89 8.34 16.51
N GLU A 151 -4.19 8.86 17.50
CA GLU A 151 -3.05 9.77 17.26
C GLU A 151 -1.91 9.09 16.50
N THR A 152 -1.56 7.84 16.82
CA THR A 152 -0.49 7.12 16.11
C THR A 152 -0.82 6.91 14.63
N PHE A 153 -2.08 6.75 14.27
CA PHE A 153 -2.51 6.64 12.87
C PHE A 153 -2.45 7.99 12.14
N MET A 154 -2.78 9.07 12.85
CA MET A 154 -2.86 10.41 12.26
C MET A 154 -1.54 11.16 12.31
N CYS A 155 -0.73 10.90 13.30
CA CYS A 155 0.54 11.56 13.55
C CYS A 155 1.58 10.56 14.08
N PRO A 156 2.10 9.65 13.24
CA PRO A 156 3.05 8.62 13.69
C PRO A 156 4.31 9.18 14.35
N SER A 157 4.74 10.37 13.94
CA SER A 157 5.91 11.06 14.53
C SER A 157 5.58 11.93 15.74
N CYS A 158 4.31 11.99 16.19
CA CYS A 158 3.98 12.70 17.43
C CYS A 158 4.58 12.03 18.66
N TYR A 159 4.69 10.71 18.62
CA TYR A 159 5.41 9.92 19.60
C TYR A 159 5.98 8.67 18.94
N VAL A 160 7.28 8.55 18.96
CA VAL A 160 8.01 7.39 18.45
C VAL A 160 8.54 6.57 19.61
N VAL A 161 8.23 5.29 19.65
CA VAL A 161 8.77 4.38 20.67
C VAL A 161 10.26 4.24 20.49
N ALA A 162 11.01 4.19 21.60
CA ALA A 162 12.46 4.07 21.58
C ALA A 162 12.95 2.92 20.70
N GLY A 163 13.86 3.21 19.78
CA GLY A 163 14.44 2.24 18.84
C GLY A 163 13.62 1.97 17.59
N TYR A 164 12.44 2.59 17.44
CA TYR A 164 11.56 2.39 16.26
C TYR A 164 11.50 3.62 15.33
N GLY A 165 12.29 4.63 15.59
CA GLY A 165 12.40 5.79 14.72
C GLY A 165 13.22 5.54 13.46
N VAL A 166 13.14 6.50 12.54
CA VAL A 166 14.02 6.56 11.38
C VAL A 166 15.47 6.70 11.88
N ARG A 167 16.36 5.84 11.39
CA ARG A 167 17.76 5.84 11.82
C ARG A 167 18.42 7.21 11.61
N GLY A 168 19.05 7.72 12.66
CA GLY A 168 19.71 9.03 12.65
C GLY A 168 18.82 10.20 13.06
N THR A 169 17.56 9.96 13.39
CA THR A 169 16.63 11.00 13.85
C THR A 169 16.47 11.04 15.38
N ASP A 170 17.14 10.16 16.10
CA ASP A 170 17.03 10.03 17.56
C ASP A 170 15.57 9.80 18.01
N ASP A 171 14.91 8.85 17.34
CA ASP A 171 13.50 8.52 17.54
C ASP A 171 12.52 9.71 17.40
N LYS A 172 12.89 10.70 16.60
CA LYS A 172 12.05 11.88 16.37
C LYS A 172 11.13 11.73 15.16
N GLU A 173 11.47 10.85 14.21
CA GLU A 173 10.68 10.59 13.04
C GLU A 173 10.25 9.11 13.01
N SER A 174 8.98 8.88 12.73
CA SER A 174 8.44 7.54 12.50
C SER A 174 8.65 7.11 11.05
N PRO A 175 9.01 5.84 10.78
CA PRO A 175 8.99 5.31 9.44
C PRO A 175 7.56 5.05 8.93
N GLU A 176 6.56 5.15 9.81
CA GLU A 176 5.16 4.92 9.47
C GLU A 176 4.55 6.17 8.80
N PRO A 177 3.80 6.00 7.70
CA PRO A 177 3.06 7.10 7.11
C PRO A 177 1.77 7.38 7.89
N ASN A 178 1.21 8.59 7.73
CA ASN A 178 -0.18 8.83 8.09
C ASN A 178 -1.07 7.99 7.18
N VAL A 179 -1.78 7.02 7.75
CA VAL A 179 -2.55 6.03 6.99
C VAL A 179 -3.78 6.61 6.27
N THR A 180 -4.21 7.82 6.61
CA THR A 180 -5.31 8.51 5.92
C THR A 180 -4.85 9.29 4.70
N LYS A 181 -3.56 9.37 4.47
CA LYS A 181 -2.98 10.06 3.31
C LYS A 181 -2.52 9.05 2.25
N PRO A 182 -2.37 9.47 0.99
CA PRO A 182 -1.72 8.62 0.00
C PRO A 182 -0.34 8.14 0.51
N PRO A 183 0.03 6.91 0.22
CA PRO A 183 -0.58 5.93 -0.68
C PRO A 183 -1.71 5.10 -0.07
N ILE A 184 -1.89 5.07 1.23
CA ILE A 184 -2.81 4.16 1.93
C ILE A 184 -4.24 4.69 1.87
N SER A 185 -4.44 5.97 2.18
CA SER A 185 -5.71 6.70 2.03
C SER A 185 -6.92 6.05 2.71
N LEU A 186 -6.76 5.54 3.93
CA LEU A 186 -7.86 4.94 4.69
C LEU A 186 -8.95 5.95 5.01
N LYS A 187 -10.20 5.49 5.00
CA LYS A 187 -11.39 6.26 5.35
C LYS A 187 -11.78 6.05 6.80
N ILE A 188 -12.71 6.85 7.30
CA ILE A 188 -13.13 6.79 8.71
C ILE A 188 -13.73 5.43 9.07
N ASP A 189 -14.44 4.80 8.17
CA ASP A 189 -15.00 3.46 8.34
C ASP A 189 -13.91 2.40 8.44
N ASP A 190 -12.83 2.54 7.70
CA ASP A 190 -11.65 1.68 7.80
C ASP A 190 -10.98 1.80 9.16
N LEU A 191 -10.80 3.03 9.62
CA LEU A 191 -10.20 3.31 10.93
C LEU A 191 -11.04 2.73 12.07
N VAL A 192 -12.38 2.80 11.94
CA VAL A 192 -13.32 2.15 12.88
C VAL A 192 -13.14 0.63 12.86
N ALA A 193 -13.07 0.02 11.67
CA ALA A 193 -12.93 -1.42 11.52
C ALA A 193 -11.59 -1.92 12.06
N ILE A 194 -10.48 -1.29 11.70
CA ILE A 194 -9.13 -1.65 12.18
C ILE A 194 -9.04 -1.50 13.70
N THR A 195 -9.53 -0.38 14.24
CA THR A 195 -9.51 -0.15 15.69
C THR A 195 -10.33 -1.20 16.43
N THR A 196 -11.52 -1.55 15.93
CA THR A 196 -12.35 -2.62 16.49
C THR A 196 -11.61 -3.95 16.48
N TRP A 197 -10.95 -4.28 15.35
CA TRP A 197 -10.14 -5.48 15.20
C TRP A 197 -9.01 -5.53 16.24
N LEU A 198 -8.24 -4.44 16.42
CA LEU A 198 -7.15 -4.36 17.40
C LEU A 198 -7.64 -4.66 18.82
N TYR A 199 -8.75 -4.05 19.26
CA TYR A 199 -9.30 -4.28 20.60
C TYR A 199 -9.73 -5.73 20.79
N VAL A 200 -10.47 -6.29 19.85
CA VAL A 200 -10.96 -7.68 19.95
C VAL A 200 -9.81 -8.68 19.97
N HIS A 201 -8.80 -8.48 19.12
CA HIS A 201 -7.63 -9.38 19.08
C HIS A 201 -6.72 -9.24 20.30
N ASP A 202 -6.74 -8.11 20.98
CA ASP A 202 -6.08 -7.93 22.27
C ASP A 202 -6.90 -8.49 23.45
N GLY A 203 -8.04 -9.11 23.17
CA GLY A 203 -8.96 -9.65 24.18
C GLY A 203 -9.66 -8.56 25.00
N GLN A 204 -9.81 -7.37 24.43
CA GLN A 204 -10.49 -6.24 25.07
C GLN A 204 -11.86 -5.99 24.42
N ARG A 205 -12.78 -5.44 25.20
CA ARG A 205 -14.06 -4.98 24.66
C ARG A 205 -13.82 -3.74 23.80
N PRO A 206 -14.17 -3.76 22.50
CA PRO A 206 -13.97 -2.60 21.65
C PRO A 206 -14.86 -1.43 22.07
N PRO A 207 -14.38 -0.19 21.95
CA PRO A 207 -15.21 1.00 22.06
C PRO A 207 -16.32 0.99 21.01
N SER A 208 -17.41 1.71 21.27
CA SER A 208 -18.42 1.89 20.22
C SER A 208 -17.86 2.64 19.02
N PRO A 209 -18.36 2.39 17.79
CA PRO A 209 -17.94 3.12 16.59
C PRO A 209 -17.96 4.64 16.77
N ALA A 210 -19.00 5.18 17.42
CA ALA A 210 -19.07 6.63 17.68
C ALA A 210 -17.93 7.15 18.58
N LYS A 211 -17.49 6.37 19.57
CA LYS A 211 -16.33 6.73 20.41
C LYS A 211 -15.02 6.68 19.60
N ILE A 212 -14.88 5.69 18.73
CA ILE A 212 -13.71 5.56 17.85
C ILE A 212 -13.65 6.78 16.93
N VAL A 213 -14.73 7.10 16.24
CA VAL A 213 -14.84 8.25 15.35
C VAL A 213 -14.45 9.55 16.07
N LYS A 214 -14.98 9.78 17.27
CA LYS A 214 -14.68 10.97 18.07
C LYS A 214 -13.19 11.06 18.45
N ALA A 215 -12.54 9.92 18.71
CA ALA A 215 -11.11 9.89 19.01
C ALA A 215 -10.27 10.30 17.78
N PHE A 216 -10.62 9.82 16.59
CA PHE A 216 -9.94 10.21 15.36
C PHE A 216 -10.20 11.67 14.96
N GLU A 217 -11.46 12.14 15.09
CA GLU A 217 -11.85 13.52 14.80
C GLU A 217 -10.99 14.53 15.57
N ARG A 218 -10.61 14.22 16.81
CA ARG A 218 -9.74 15.07 17.63
C ARG A 218 -8.40 15.40 16.97
N PHE A 219 -7.87 14.50 16.16
CA PHE A 219 -6.55 14.62 15.51
C PHE A 219 -6.64 14.98 14.03
N MET A 220 -7.82 15.37 13.56
CA MET A 220 -8.08 15.73 12.17
C MET A 220 -8.34 17.22 12.02
N THR A 221 -7.78 17.81 10.98
CA THR A 221 -8.22 19.12 10.51
C THR A 221 -9.60 19.00 9.85
N PRO A 222 -10.35 20.10 9.66
CA PRO A 222 -11.60 20.07 8.90
C PRO A 222 -11.43 19.48 7.47
N TRP A 223 -10.27 19.67 6.86
CA TRP A 223 -9.95 19.09 5.56
C TRP A 223 -9.74 17.58 5.65
N ASP A 224 -8.95 17.11 6.63
CA ASP A 224 -8.76 15.67 6.85
C ASP A 224 -10.09 14.98 7.11
N TRP A 225 -10.94 15.59 7.95
CA TRP A 225 -12.26 15.06 8.25
C TRP A 225 -13.11 14.92 6.99
N LYS A 226 -13.17 15.95 6.16
CA LYS A 226 -13.87 15.88 4.87
C LYS A 226 -13.28 14.80 3.98
N TYR A 227 -11.96 14.68 3.92
CA TYR A 227 -11.27 13.69 3.09
C TYR A 227 -11.59 12.25 3.50
N VAL A 228 -11.61 11.93 4.80
CA VAL A 228 -11.88 10.57 5.28
C VAL A 228 -13.36 10.21 5.33
N THR A 229 -14.26 11.18 5.28
CA THR A 229 -15.71 10.96 5.38
C THR A 229 -16.45 10.99 4.05
N THR A 230 -15.77 11.29 2.95
CA THR A 230 -16.38 11.31 1.61
C THR A 230 -15.79 10.22 0.72
N ILE A 231 -16.65 9.60 -0.12
CA ILE A 231 -16.22 8.56 -1.09
C ILE A 231 -15.44 9.20 -2.23
N ASP A 232 -16.03 10.23 -2.79
CA ASP A 232 -15.37 11.17 -3.67
C ASP A 232 -15.12 12.42 -2.82
N PRO A 233 -13.96 12.56 -2.20
CA PRO A 233 -13.51 13.89 -2.04
C PRO A 233 -13.59 14.43 -3.47
N PRO A 234 -14.21 15.61 -3.74
CA PRO A 234 -14.09 16.21 -5.04
C PRO A 234 -12.60 16.13 -5.29
N THR A 235 -12.22 15.23 -6.21
CA THR A 235 -10.82 15.06 -6.56
C THR A 235 -10.43 16.48 -6.82
N PRO A 236 -9.63 17.15 -5.97
CA PRO A 236 -9.11 18.41 -6.38
C PRO A 236 -8.52 17.98 -7.69
N LYS A 237 -9.06 18.50 -8.83
CA LYS A 237 -8.31 18.38 -10.10
C LYS A 237 -6.91 18.57 -9.64
N PRO A 238 -6.01 17.57 -9.78
CA PRO A 238 -4.70 17.69 -9.17
C PRO A 238 -4.23 19.06 -9.55
N LEU A 239 -4.34 19.98 -8.59
CA LEU A 239 -3.73 21.28 -8.77
C LEU A 239 -2.30 20.90 -8.99
N PRO A 240 -1.67 21.32 -10.11
CA PRO A 240 -0.26 21.07 -10.33
C PRO A 240 0.44 21.45 -9.03
N GLY A 241 0.96 20.48 -8.27
CA GLY A 241 1.52 20.67 -6.94
C GLY A 241 0.84 19.93 -5.77
N TYR A 242 -0.31 19.25 -5.95
CA TYR A 242 -1.00 18.50 -4.90
C TYR A 242 -0.96 16.98 -5.05
N VAL A 243 -0.17 16.48 -5.97
CA VAL A 243 0.27 15.08 -5.87
C VAL A 243 1.32 15.06 -4.76
N VAL A 244 0.93 14.52 -3.61
CA VAL A 244 1.90 14.29 -2.54
C VAL A 244 2.81 13.18 -3.02
N LEU A 245 3.90 13.57 -3.62
CA LEU A 245 4.94 12.66 -4.05
C LEU A 245 5.55 12.01 -2.81
N LEU A 246 5.61 10.69 -2.76
CA LEU A 246 6.32 9.96 -1.71
C LEU A 246 7.80 10.34 -1.71
N ALA A 247 8.35 10.53 -2.91
CA ALA A 247 9.72 10.97 -3.09
C ALA A 247 9.87 11.80 -4.36
N THR A 248 10.74 12.79 -4.28
CA THR A 248 11.15 13.61 -5.41
C THR A 248 12.60 13.32 -5.77
N GLY A 249 12.96 13.54 -7.02
CA GLY A 249 14.32 13.35 -7.50
C GLY A 249 15.36 14.31 -6.91
N GLU A 250 14.95 15.27 -6.10
CA GLU A 250 15.88 16.11 -5.32
C GLU A 250 16.57 15.34 -4.21
N LYS A 251 15.97 14.22 -3.77
CA LYS A 251 16.49 13.38 -2.69
C LYS A 251 17.56 12.41 -3.19
N PRO A 252 18.49 11.99 -2.31
CA PRO A 252 19.38 10.87 -2.58
C PRO A 252 18.58 9.59 -2.88
N VAL A 253 19.09 8.74 -3.76
CA VAL A 253 18.38 7.52 -4.20
C VAL A 253 18.03 6.59 -3.03
N GLU A 254 18.87 6.54 -2.00
CA GLU A 254 18.61 5.79 -0.77
C GLU A 254 17.33 6.29 -0.06
N GLU A 255 17.17 7.62 0.05
CA GLU A 255 15.99 8.22 0.67
C GLU A 255 14.75 7.97 -0.20
N ILE A 256 14.90 8.02 -1.54
CA ILE A 256 13.80 7.71 -2.47
C ILE A 256 13.30 6.29 -2.24
N PHE A 257 14.17 5.28 -2.19
CA PHE A 257 13.78 3.90 -1.93
C PHE A 257 13.09 3.70 -0.57
N ARG A 258 13.55 4.42 0.45
CA ARG A 258 12.95 4.36 1.78
C ARG A 258 11.57 5.03 1.82
N ARG A 259 11.43 6.23 1.26
CA ARG A 259 10.14 6.93 1.21
C ARG A 259 9.11 6.20 0.37
N ALA A 260 9.53 5.61 -0.75
CA ALA A 260 8.68 4.78 -1.59
C ALA A 260 8.40 3.39 -0.97
N LEU A 261 8.90 3.09 0.23
CA LEU A 261 8.73 1.82 0.95
C LEU A 261 9.26 0.58 0.22
N CYS A 262 10.08 0.76 -0.82
CA CYS A 262 10.67 -0.37 -1.56
C CYS A 262 11.46 -1.31 -0.65
N VAL A 263 12.16 -0.71 0.32
CA VAL A 263 13.01 -1.39 1.31
C VAL A 263 12.22 -2.30 2.27
N ALA A 264 10.89 -2.13 2.36
CA ALA A 264 10.05 -2.97 3.20
C ALA A 264 9.84 -4.36 2.60
N CYS A 265 9.81 -4.44 1.26
CA CYS A 265 9.51 -5.67 0.53
C CYS A 265 10.75 -6.28 -0.14
N HIS A 266 11.73 -5.46 -0.50
CA HIS A 266 12.87 -5.86 -1.30
C HIS A 266 14.19 -5.71 -0.56
N VAL A 267 15.10 -6.66 -0.78
CA VAL A 267 16.52 -6.46 -0.54
C VAL A 267 17.06 -5.66 -1.71
N ILE A 268 17.65 -4.49 -1.42
CA ILE A 268 18.27 -3.61 -2.43
C ILE A 268 19.76 -3.50 -2.04
N PRO A 269 20.67 -4.18 -2.73
CA PRO A 269 22.09 -4.12 -2.42
C PRO A 269 22.59 -2.68 -2.37
N GLY A 270 23.34 -2.32 -1.32
CA GLY A 270 23.87 -0.97 -1.12
C GLY A 270 22.93 0.00 -0.41
N ILE A 271 21.64 -0.30 -0.29
CA ILE A 271 20.69 0.53 0.45
C ILE A 271 20.54 -0.02 1.87
N PRO A 272 20.90 0.74 2.92
CA PRO A 272 20.78 0.28 4.30
C PRO A 272 19.34 0.05 4.73
N GLY A 273 19.12 -0.96 5.58
CA GLY A 273 17.80 -1.25 6.15
C GLY A 273 16.85 -1.97 5.21
N THR A 274 17.38 -2.64 4.18
CA THR A 274 16.62 -3.48 3.26
C THR A 274 16.64 -4.92 3.75
N PHE A 275 15.56 -5.39 4.37
CA PHE A 275 15.43 -6.76 4.90
C PHE A 275 14.23 -7.50 4.30
N GLY A 276 13.57 -6.88 3.32
CA GLY A 276 12.32 -7.40 2.79
C GLY A 276 12.52 -8.70 2.01
N THR A 277 11.79 -9.74 2.41
CA THR A 277 11.74 -11.05 1.72
C THR A 277 10.39 -11.28 1.03
N ILE A 278 9.53 -10.26 1.04
CA ILE A 278 8.19 -10.32 0.42
C ILE A 278 8.28 -10.25 -1.10
N GLY A 279 9.24 -9.47 -1.59
CA GLY A 279 9.55 -9.34 -3.00
C GLY A 279 10.96 -9.87 -3.31
N PRO A 280 11.32 -9.99 -4.58
CA PRO A 280 12.65 -10.43 -4.99
C PRO A 280 13.74 -9.43 -4.57
N ALA A 281 14.95 -9.92 -4.38
CA ALA A 281 16.12 -9.04 -4.33
C ALA A 281 16.26 -8.27 -5.64
N LEU A 282 16.55 -6.98 -5.56
CA LEU A 282 16.60 -6.10 -6.73
C LEU A 282 18.01 -6.05 -7.35
N THR A 283 18.53 -7.21 -7.76
CA THR A 283 19.79 -7.35 -8.54
C THR A 283 19.48 -7.27 -10.03
N MET A 284 18.97 -6.10 -10.48
CA MET A 284 18.29 -5.99 -11.77
C MET A 284 19.21 -6.12 -12.97
N LYS A 285 20.48 -5.77 -12.85
CA LYS A 285 21.47 -5.99 -13.92
C LYS A 285 21.63 -7.47 -14.26
N SER A 286 21.52 -8.34 -13.24
CA SER A 286 21.59 -9.79 -13.42
C SER A 286 20.24 -10.40 -13.81
N THR A 287 19.15 -9.97 -13.18
CA THR A 287 17.87 -10.66 -13.26
C THR A 287 16.95 -10.14 -14.36
N ALA A 288 17.01 -8.87 -14.72
CA ALA A 288 16.13 -8.30 -15.73
C ALA A 288 16.35 -8.90 -17.14
N PRO A 289 17.59 -9.19 -17.59
CA PRO A 289 17.81 -9.83 -18.89
C PRO A 289 17.16 -11.22 -19.01
N LEU A 290 17.08 -11.96 -17.89
CA LEU A 290 16.44 -13.27 -17.84
C LEU A 290 14.93 -13.13 -17.89
N ARG A 291 14.39 -12.17 -17.14
CA ARG A 291 12.95 -11.90 -17.07
C ARG A 291 12.39 -11.35 -18.37
N LEU A 292 13.12 -10.52 -19.08
CA LEU A 292 12.75 -10.05 -20.43
C LEU A 292 12.60 -11.17 -21.44
N LYS A 293 13.27 -12.30 -21.23
CA LYS A 293 13.20 -13.50 -22.10
C LYS A 293 12.18 -14.53 -21.61
N ASP A 294 11.58 -14.31 -20.43
CA ASP A 294 10.59 -15.24 -19.88
C ASP A 294 9.32 -15.23 -20.72
N PRO A 295 8.83 -16.40 -21.17
CA PRO A 295 7.56 -16.50 -21.92
C PRO A 295 6.34 -15.95 -21.18
N LEU A 296 6.40 -15.84 -19.84
CA LEU A 296 5.35 -15.26 -19.01
C LEU A 296 5.37 -13.74 -19.01
N TYR A 297 6.48 -13.11 -19.42
CA TYR A 297 6.54 -11.66 -19.54
C TYR A 297 5.61 -11.16 -20.65
N LYS A 298 4.67 -10.28 -20.30
CA LYS A 298 3.69 -9.69 -21.22
C LYS A 298 3.83 -8.17 -21.36
N GLY A 299 4.89 -7.61 -20.81
CA GLY A 299 5.19 -6.19 -20.88
C GLY A 299 5.68 -5.73 -22.25
N LYS A 300 6.03 -4.46 -22.31
CA LYS A 300 6.49 -3.80 -23.53
C LYS A 300 7.98 -3.44 -23.47
N ALA A 301 8.62 -3.62 -22.32
CA ALA A 301 10.02 -3.28 -22.15
C ALA A 301 10.92 -4.18 -23.00
N THR A 302 11.94 -3.60 -23.58
CA THR A 302 12.96 -4.27 -24.41
C THR A 302 14.36 -4.13 -23.81
N THR A 303 14.55 -3.20 -22.91
CA THR A 303 15.81 -2.93 -22.21
C THR A 303 15.67 -3.13 -20.70
N ILE A 304 16.80 -3.31 -20.00
CA ILE A 304 16.83 -3.42 -18.53
C ILE A 304 16.16 -2.20 -17.88
N ARG A 305 16.47 -1.01 -18.34
CA ARG A 305 15.91 0.24 -17.80
C ARG A 305 14.40 0.32 -17.98
N GLU A 306 13.91 0.01 -19.17
CA GLU A 306 12.47 -0.04 -19.43
C GLU A 306 11.78 -1.09 -18.58
N PHE A 307 12.38 -2.28 -18.42
CA PHE A 307 11.84 -3.33 -17.56
C PHE A 307 11.74 -2.89 -16.10
N ILE A 308 12.74 -2.21 -15.56
CA ILE A 308 12.72 -1.69 -14.20
C ILE A 308 11.61 -0.64 -14.06
N ALA A 309 11.55 0.33 -14.97
CA ALA A 309 10.51 1.37 -14.96
C ALA A 309 9.11 0.76 -15.06
N GLU A 310 8.90 -0.20 -15.98
CA GLU A 310 7.63 -0.89 -16.16
C GLU A 310 7.25 -1.70 -14.90
N SER A 311 8.21 -2.37 -14.27
CA SER A 311 7.98 -3.14 -13.04
C SER A 311 7.58 -2.25 -11.85
N ILE A 312 8.07 -1.01 -11.80
CA ILE A 312 7.70 -0.04 -10.77
C ILE A 312 6.31 0.55 -11.05
N LEU A 313 6.06 0.95 -12.30
CA LEU A 313 4.83 1.65 -12.68
C LEU A 313 3.64 0.71 -12.87
N TYR A 314 3.90 -0.50 -13.37
CA TYR A 314 2.90 -1.50 -13.75
C TYR A 314 3.27 -2.90 -13.22
N PRO A 315 3.38 -3.09 -11.90
CA PRO A 315 3.94 -4.31 -11.32
C PRO A 315 3.15 -5.59 -11.66
N SER A 316 1.90 -5.47 -12.06
CA SER A 316 1.07 -6.61 -12.49
C SER A 316 1.40 -7.15 -13.88
N VAL A 317 2.20 -6.45 -14.68
CA VAL A 317 2.58 -6.88 -16.03
C VAL A 317 3.43 -8.14 -16.02
N TYR A 318 4.26 -8.28 -14.99
CA TYR A 318 5.07 -9.47 -14.78
C TYR A 318 5.19 -9.83 -13.32
N VAL A 319 4.47 -10.86 -12.92
CA VAL A 319 4.47 -11.40 -11.55
C VAL A 319 4.89 -12.86 -11.58
N THR A 320 5.99 -13.20 -10.93
CA THR A 320 6.53 -14.56 -10.93
C THR A 320 6.86 -14.98 -9.50
N GLY A 321 6.16 -15.99 -8.99
CA GLY A 321 6.41 -16.56 -7.67
C GLY A 321 5.91 -15.71 -6.48
N TYR A 322 5.21 -14.61 -6.75
CA TYR A 322 4.64 -13.71 -5.74
C TYR A 322 3.18 -13.40 -6.06
N PRO A 323 2.33 -13.14 -5.06
CA PRO A 323 0.97 -12.67 -5.29
C PRO A 323 0.93 -11.28 -5.97
N ASP A 324 0.06 -11.11 -6.97
CA ASP A 324 -0.05 -9.87 -7.76
C ASP A 324 -0.51 -8.64 -6.95
N ASN A 325 -1.15 -8.84 -5.82
CA ASN A 325 -1.70 -7.77 -5.00
C ASN A 325 -0.74 -7.21 -3.93
N ILE A 326 0.51 -7.64 -3.89
CA ILE A 326 1.47 -7.23 -2.85
C ILE A 326 2.15 -5.92 -3.21
N MET A 327 2.66 -5.79 -4.44
CA MET A 327 3.37 -4.58 -4.83
C MET A 327 2.39 -3.43 -5.11
N VAL A 328 2.73 -2.25 -4.62
CA VAL A 328 1.94 -1.02 -4.81
C VAL A 328 1.84 -0.70 -6.31
N LYS A 329 0.62 -0.47 -6.82
CA LYS A 329 0.34 -0.33 -8.25
C LYS A 329 0.26 1.11 -8.77
N ASN A 330 0.47 2.11 -7.94
CA ASN A 330 0.24 3.52 -8.29
C ASN A 330 1.46 4.43 -8.12
N TYR A 331 2.66 3.87 -8.26
CA TYR A 331 3.90 4.67 -8.18
C TYR A 331 3.99 5.79 -9.23
N GLY A 332 3.32 5.67 -10.36
CA GLY A 332 3.23 6.74 -11.36
C GLY A 332 2.65 8.06 -10.83
N TYR A 333 1.88 8.00 -9.74
CA TYR A 333 1.31 9.19 -9.06
C TYR A 333 2.07 9.58 -7.80
N LYS A 334 3.08 8.82 -7.39
CA LYS A 334 3.77 8.96 -6.10
C LYS A 334 5.22 9.35 -6.22
N LEU A 335 5.79 9.14 -7.39
CA LEU A 335 7.17 9.49 -7.72
C LEU A 335 7.15 10.55 -8.83
N ASP A 336 8.01 11.55 -8.72
CA ASP A 336 8.28 12.37 -9.88
C ASP A 336 9.17 11.63 -10.88
N ALA A 337 9.25 12.15 -12.10
CA ALA A 337 10.02 11.50 -13.17
C ALA A 337 11.51 11.36 -12.80
N LEU A 338 12.07 12.33 -12.08
CA LEU A 338 13.47 12.32 -11.69
C LEU A 338 13.74 11.29 -10.58
N ALA A 339 12.80 11.11 -9.62
CA ALA A 339 12.89 10.06 -8.62
C ALA A 339 12.86 8.67 -9.26
N LEU A 340 11.92 8.45 -10.18
CA LEU A 340 11.84 7.19 -10.92
C LEU A 340 13.13 6.94 -11.70
N ASP A 341 13.66 7.94 -12.38
CA ASP A 341 14.87 7.81 -13.20
C ASP A 341 16.10 7.47 -12.35
N LYS A 342 16.28 8.14 -11.20
CA LYS A 342 17.34 7.78 -10.23
C LYS A 342 17.22 6.35 -9.70
N MET A 343 15.99 5.88 -9.41
CA MET A 343 15.78 4.50 -9.00
C MET A 343 16.12 3.50 -10.09
N VAL A 344 15.73 3.81 -11.33
CA VAL A 344 16.02 2.99 -12.51
C VAL A 344 17.52 2.93 -12.76
N ASP A 345 18.21 4.07 -12.72
CA ASP A 345 19.66 4.15 -12.90
C ASP A 345 20.40 3.31 -11.86
N TYR A 346 20.04 3.47 -10.60
CA TYR A 346 20.66 2.69 -9.53
C TYR A 346 20.45 1.20 -9.72
N LEU A 347 19.21 0.76 -9.92
CA LEU A 347 18.88 -0.65 -10.05
C LEU A 347 19.47 -1.30 -11.31
N ALA A 348 19.61 -0.55 -12.40
CA ALA A 348 20.22 -1.05 -13.64
C ALA A 348 21.71 -1.41 -13.47
N GLU A 349 22.37 -0.85 -12.46
CA GLU A 349 23.77 -1.13 -12.15
C GLU A 349 23.95 -2.20 -11.05
N VAL A 350 22.87 -2.57 -10.32
CA VAL A 350 22.96 -3.56 -9.25
C VAL A 350 23.08 -4.98 -9.81
N GLU A 351 24.23 -5.60 -9.57
CA GLU A 351 24.60 -6.93 -10.06
C GLU A 351 24.74 -7.91 -8.89
N GLU A 352 24.21 -9.13 -9.06
CA GLU A 352 24.30 -10.16 -8.03
C GLU A 352 25.73 -10.55 -7.73
N GLY A 353 26.10 -10.62 -6.44
CA GLY A 353 27.43 -11.01 -5.99
C GLY A 353 28.53 -9.95 -6.20
N LYS A 354 28.18 -8.76 -6.69
CA LYS A 354 29.13 -7.65 -6.85
C LYS A 354 28.89 -6.52 -5.87
N ALA A 355 29.90 -5.67 -5.70
CA ALA A 355 29.76 -4.45 -4.91
C ALA A 355 28.64 -3.56 -5.50
N PRO A 356 27.75 -3.00 -4.66
CA PRO A 356 26.70 -2.13 -5.15
C PRO A 356 27.27 -0.82 -5.71
N PRO A 357 26.54 -0.15 -6.62
CA PRO A 357 26.94 1.16 -7.12
C PRO A 357 26.98 2.19 -5.97
N PRO A 358 27.81 3.24 -6.08
CA PRO A 358 27.85 4.29 -5.07
C PRO A 358 26.50 5.03 -5.01
N ILE A 359 26.07 5.36 -3.82
CA ILE A 359 24.90 6.22 -3.58
C ILE A 359 25.28 7.64 -3.97
N LYS A 360 24.56 8.22 -4.93
CA LYS A 360 24.77 9.60 -5.42
C LYS A 360 23.59 10.48 -5.00
#